data_f990d9baa6b2da34b5aafd5f687d4742
#
_entry.id   f990d9baa6b2da34b5aafd5f687d4742
#
_cell.length_a   1.000
_cell.length_b   1.000
_cell.length_c   1.000
_cell.angle_alpha   90.00
_cell.angle_beta   90.00
_cell.angle_gamma   90.00
#
_symmetry.space_group_name_H-M   'P 1'
#
loop_
_entity.id
_entity.type
_entity.pdbx_description
1 polymer ?
#
loop_
_entity_poly.entity_id
_entity_poly.type
_entity_poly.pdbx_seq_one_letter_code
_entity_poly.pdbx_strand_id
1 'polypeptide(L)'
;MSAGTTTLETAVGAAVVALAVAFFGYAYKTAGVGGTSASDGYVLVAEFDNAEGINVGTDVRLAGIKVGSVTAQSLNTESYQARIEMTVEKKVSLADDSQAKITSEGLLGGKFIALEPGGSDTKLGPGDQFSYTQGSVDLWALIGQAMSGSKSGGAAAPAPESTPAPAPAPDATAPATGNP
;
A
#
# COMPACT_ATOMS: atom_id res chain seq x y z
N MET A 1 -24.52 7.21 66.88
CA MET A 1 -25.07 8.14 65.90
C MET A 1 -24.09 8.29 64.74
N SER A 2 -24.02 7.33 63.83
CA SER A 2 -23.10 7.37 62.68
C SER A 2 -23.69 6.71 61.42
N ALA A 3 -25.01 6.63 61.32
CA ALA A 3 -25.65 6.02 60.15
C ALA A 3 -25.83 6.98 58.94
N GLY A 4 -25.64 8.30 59.16
CA GLY A 4 -25.84 9.29 58.09
C GLY A 4 -24.63 9.54 57.20
N THR A 5 -23.41 9.29 57.72
CA THR A 5 -22.17 9.48 56.97
C THR A 5 -21.91 8.37 56.00
N THR A 6 -22.20 7.13 56.34
CA THR A 6 -21.98 5.96 55.48
C THR A 6 -22.93 5.92 54.27
N THR A 7 -24.17 6.40 54.42
CA THR A 7 -25.08 6.49 53.25
C THR A 7 -24.69 7.58 52.32
N LEU A 8 -24.15 8.71 52.80
CA LEU A 8 -23.67 9.78 51.95
C LEU A 8 -22.41 9.37 51.20
N GLU A 9 -21.46 8.71 51.88
CA GLU A 9 -20.26 8.15 51.28
C GLU A 9 -20.60 7.12 50.20
N THR A 10 -21.53 6.24 50.44
CA THR A 10 -21.96 5.23 49.46
C THR A 10 -22.65 5.88 48.28
N ALA A 11 -23.47 6.91 48.47
CA ALA A 11 -24.12 7.65 47.40
C ALA A 11 -23.10 8.40 46.50
N VAL A 12 -22.10 9.03 47.11
CA VAL A 12 -21.02 9.71 46.35
C VAL A 12 -20.18 8.70 45.60
N GLY A 13 -19.82 7.56 46.23
CA GLY A 13 -19.08 6.51 45.53
C GLY A 13 -19.85 5.93 44.35
N ALA A 14 -21.15 5.68 44.49
CA ALA A 14 -22.01 5.19 43.42
C ALA A 14 -22.13 6.22 42.27
N ALA A 15 -22.21 7.51 42.57
CA ALA A 15 -22.27 8.58 41.57
C ALA A 15 -20.97 8.66 40.77
N VAL A 16 -19.81 8.55 41.41
CA VAL A 16 -18.51 8.54 40.75
C VAL A 16 -18.35 7.34 39.82
N VAL A 17 -18.76 6.14 40.27
CA VAL A 17 -18.73 4.92 39.44
C VAL A 17 -19.66 5.07 38.23
N ALA A 18 -20.88 5.60 38.43
CA ALA A 18 -21.82 5.83 37.33
C ALA A 18 -21.26 6.81 36.29
N LEU A 19 -20.63 7.93 36.73
CA LEU A 19 -19.95 8.89 35.89
C LEU A 19 -18.78 8.27 35.12
N ALA A 20 -17.96 7.45 35.79
CA ALA A 20 -16.84 6.77 35.17
C ALA A 20 -17.30 5.78 34.07
N VAL A 21 -18.35 5.01 34.32
CA VAL A 21 -18.96 4.09 33.33
C VAL A 21 -19.54 4.86 32.14
N ALA A 22 -20.26 5.96 32.40
CA ALA A 22 -20.81 6.81 31.35
C ALA A 22 -19.71 7.46 30.50
N PHE A 23 -18.66 7.96 31.13
CA PHE A 23 -17.50 8.52 30.46
C PHE A 23 -16.75 7.47 29.64
N PHE A 24 -16.54 6.29 30.19
CA PHE A 24 -15.90 5.19 29.49
C PHE A 24 -16.71 4.76 28.25
N GLY A 25 -18.03 4.63 28.41
CA GLY A 25 -18.93 4.33 27.28
C GLY A 25 -18.92 5.40 26.19
N TYR A 26 -18.90 6.68 26.60
CA TYR A 26 -18.77 7.80 25.67
C TYR A 26 -17.40 7.80 24.97
N ALA A 27 -16.34 7.65 25.74
CA ALA A 27 -14.98 7.58 25.21
C ALA A 27 -14.80 6.41 24.23
N TYR A 28 -15.36 5.23 24.57
CA TYR A 28 -15.33 4.06 23.69
C TYR A 28 -16.05 4.30 22.36
N LYS A 29 -17.21 4.97 22.38
CA LYS A 29 -17.92 5.38 21.15
C LYS A 29 -17.15 6.40 20.33
N THR A 30 -16.47 7.35 20.98
CA THR A 30 -15.77 8.46 20.32
C THR A 30 -14.37 8.06 19.88
N ALA A 31 -13.72 7.13 20.57
CA ALA A 31 -12.37 6.65 20.24
C ALA A 31 -12.30 5.87 18.92
N GLY A 32 -13.44 5.63 18.25
CA GLY A 32 -13.48 4.98 16.95
C GLY A 32 -12.91 3.56 16.94
N VAL A 33 -12.86 2.89 18.12
CA VAL A 33 -12.39 1.51 18.26
C VAL A 33 -13.30 0.50 17.57
N GLY A 34 -14.47 0.99 17.12
CA GLY A 34 -15.31 0.26 16.19
C GLY A 34 -15.41 1.06 14.91
N GLY A 35 -14.48 0.88 14.00
CA GLY A 35 -14.32 1.58 12.71
C GLY A 35 -15.51 2.44 12.28
N THR A 36 -15.21 3.68 11.89
CA THR A 36 -16.17 4.56 11.26
C THR A 36 -16.97 3.78 10.22
N SER A 37 -18.25 3.53 10.57
CA SER A 37 -19.31 3.13 9.65
C SER A 37 -18.96 2.08 8.59
N ALA A 38 -18.63 0.86 9.03
CA ALA A 38 -18.66 -0.33 8.18
C ALA A 38 -20.08 -0.61 7.62
N SER A 39 -21.08 0.18 8.06
CA SER A 39 -22.48 -0.04 7.69
C SER A 39 -22.87 0.48 6.32
N ASP A 40 -22.05 1.31 5.67
CA ASP A 40 -22.42 1.95 4.41
C ASP A 40 -21.31 1.92 3.34
N GLY A 41 -20.41 0.95 3.43
CA GLY A 41 -19.31 0.72 2.49
C GLY A 41 -19.38 -0.66 1.82
N TYR A 42 -18.53 -0.86 0.83
CA TYR A 42 -18.23 -2.16 0.25
C TYR A 42 -16.73 -2.46 0.42
N VAL A 43 -16.44 -3.76 0.55
CA VAL A 43 -15.05 -4.22 0.77
C VAL A 43 -14.38 -4.40 -0.58
N LEU A 44 -13.17 -3.87 -0.71
CA LEU A 44 -12.26 -4.13 -1.83
C LEU A 44 -10.98 -4.74 -1.31
N VAL A 45 -10.30 -5.47 -2.18
CA VAL A 45 -9.05 -6.15 -1.89
C VAL A 45 -7.95 -5.58 -2.76
N ALA A 46 -6.75 -5.39 -2.20
CA ALA A 46 -5.55 -5.03 -2.95
C ALA A 46 -4.37 -5.87 -2.46
N GLU A 47 -3.55 -6.38 -3.36
CA GLU A 47 -2.32 -7.08 -3.06
C GLU A 47 -1.13 -6.19 -3.41
N PHE A 48 -0.20 -6.02 -2.45
CA PHE A 48 0.97 -5.16 -2.58
C PHE A 48 2.25 -5.96 -2.33
N ASP A 49 3.28 -5.70 -3.11
CA ASP A 49 4.60 -6.28 -2.87
C ASP A 49 5.22 -5.78 -1.56
N ASN A 50 4.87 -4.56 -1.16
CA ASN A 50 5.30 -3.96 0.10
C ASN A 50 4.18 -3.08 0.66
N ALA A 51 3.68 -3.43 1.83
CA ALA A 51 2.65 -2.67 2.58
C ALA A 51 3.20 -2.04 3.86
N GLU A 52 4.50 -1.75 3.92
CA GLU A 52 5.11 -1.17 5.10
C GLU A 52 4.45 0.16 5.49
N GLY A 53 4.12 0.30 6.77
CA GLY A 53 3.47 1.48 7.36
C GLY A 53 1.95 1.51 7.19
N ILE A 54 1.34 0.49 6.58
CA ILE A 54 -0.11 0.31 6.54
C ILE A 54 -0.52 -0.56 7.72
N ASN A 55 -1.59 -0.16 8.40
CA ASN A 55 -2.19 -0.89 9.53
C ASN A 55 -3.71 -0.88 9.38
N VAL A 56 -4.39 -1.75 10.15
CA VAL A 56 -5.85 -1.67 10.28
C VAL A 56 -6.23 -0.29 10.81
N GLY A 57 -7.19 0.36 10.16
CA GLY A 57 -7.59 1.75 10.43
C GLY A 57 -6.86 2.79 9.59
N THR A 58 -5.84 2.43 8.80
CA THR A 58 -5.19 3.35 7.86
C THR A 58 -6.21 3.92 6.88
N ASP A 59 -6.09 5.21 6.60
CA ASP A 59 -6.98 5.94 5.69
C ASP A 59 -6.86 5.43 4.25
N VAL A 60 -8.01 5.32 3.60
CA VAL A 60 -8.12 5.15 2.14
C VAL A 60 -8.65 6.46 1.58
N ARG A 61 -7.92 7.07 0.65
CA ARG A 61 -8.23 8.40 0.11
C ARG A 61 -8.36 8.36 -1.41
N LEU A 62 -9.33 9.12 -1.91
CA LEU A 62 -9.52 9.38 -3.34
C LEU A 62 -9.36 10.88 -3.57
N ALA A 63 -8.47 11.29 -4.45
CA ALA A 63 -8.15 12.71 -4.69
C ALA A 63 -7.82 13.48 -3.38
N GLY A 64 -7.17 12.83 -2.39
CA GLY A 64 -6.85 13.41 -1.10
C GLY A 64 -7.96 13.41 -0.05
N ILE A 65 -9.19 13.04 -0.42
CA ILE A 65 -10.34 12.97 0.48
C ILE A 65 -10.48 11.56 1.04
N LYS A 66 -10.66 11.42 2.35
CA LYS A 66 -10.91 10.11 2.98
C LYS A 66 -12.25 9.55 2.52
N VAL A 67 -12.22 8.38 1.91
CA VAL A 67 -13.38 7.65 1.40
C VAL A 67 -13.53 6.26 2.02
N GLY A 68 -12.60 5.89 2.88
CA GLY A 68 -12.61 4.56 3.49
C GLY A 68 -11.47 4.34 4.46
N SER A 69 -11.30 3.10 4.88
CA SER A 69 -10.21 2.67 5.75
C SER A 69 -9.87 1.19 5.55
N VAL A 70 -8.65 0.83 5.91
CA VAL A 70 -8.17 -0.56 5.96
C VAL A 70 -8.89 -1.31 7.09
N THR A 71 -9.45 -2.46 6.78
CA THR A 71 -10.20 -3.30 7.74
C THR A 71 -9.46 -4.56 8.14
N ALA A 72 -8.67 -5.13 7.23
CA ALA A 72 -7.83 -6.30 7.53
C ALA A 72 -6.57 -6.30 6.69
N GLN A 73 -5.56 -7.02 7.18
CA GLN A 73 -4.34 -7.31 6.42
C GLN A 73 -3.88 -8.73 6.69
N SER A 74 -3.39 -9.38 5.67
CA SER A 74 -2.88 -10.75 5.72
C SER A 74 -1.74 -10.92 4.71
N LEU A 75 -0.94 -11.95 4.89
CA LEU A 75 0.08 -12.32 3.92
C LEU A 75 -0.49 -13.42 3.01
N ASN A 76 -0.47 -13.20 1.71
CA ASN A 76 -0.67 -14.26 0.74
C ASN A 76 0.61 -15.10 0.67
N THR A 77 0.53 -16.35 1.13
CA THR A 77 1.70 -17.25 1.22
C THR A 77 2.09 -17.87 -0.12
N GLU A 78 1.25 -17.76 -1.14
CA GLU A 78 1.54 -18.24 -2.49
C GLU A 78 2.30 -17.19 -3.31
N SER A 79 1.82 -15.94 -3.28
CA SER A 79 2.44 -14.81 -3.99
C SER A 79 3.47 -14.06 -3.16
N TYR A 80 3.51 -14.28 -1.84
CA TYR A 80 4.29 -13.51 -0.85
C TYR A 80 3.97 -12.01 -0.85
N GLN A 81 2.77 -11.65 -1.26
CA GLN A 81 2.27 -10.27 -1.26
C GLN A 81 1.41 -9.99 -0.03
N ALA A 82 1.42 -8.74 0.41
CA ALA A 82 0.54 -8.28 1.46
C ALA A 82 -0.88 -8.07 0.88
N ARG A 83 -1.84 -8.86 1.34
CA ARG A 83 -3.25 -8.73 0.99
C ARG A 83 -3.91 -7.79 1.99
N ILE A 84 -4.41 -6.67 1.49
CA ILE A 84 -5.07 -5.63 2.27
C ILE A 84 -6.55 -5.58 1.90
N GLU A 85 -7.41 -5.69 2.90
CA GLU A 85 -8.84 -5.48 2.75
C GLU A 85 -9.18 -4.07 3.23
N MET A 86 -9.96 -3.35 2.44
CA MET A 86 -10.36 -1.99 2.74
C MET A 86 -11.85 -1.80 2.50
N THR A 87 -12.51 -1.03 3.35
CA THR A 87 -13.90 -0.62 3.14
C THR A 87 -13.91 0.75 2.48
N VAL A 88 -14.66 0.90 1.41
CA VAL A 88 -14.85 2.14 0.66
C VAL A 88 -16.33 2.52 0.70
N GLU A 89 -16.66 3.79 0.86
CA GLU A 89 -18.03 4.30 0.91
C GLU A 89 -18.79 3.99 -0.39
N LYS A 90 -20.04 3.56 -0.28
CA LYS A 90 -20.90 3.17 -1.42
C LYS A 90 -21.11 4.27 -2.47
N LYS A 91 -20.98 5.54 -2.04
CA LYS A 91 -21.10 6.68 -2.96
C LYS A 91 -19.93 6.78 -3.94
N VAL A 92 -18.81 6.11 -3.64
CA VAL A 92 -17.61 6.08 -4.48
C VAL A 92 -17.69 4.84 -5.36
N SER A 93 -17.84 5.02 -6.65
CA SER A 93 -17.84 3.95 -7.65
C SER A 93 -16.50 3.97 -8.37
N LEU A 94 -15.72 2.91 -8.20
CA LEU A 94 -14.41 2.75 -8.83
C LEU A 94 -14.52 1.88 -10.07
N ALA A 95 -13.79 2.23 -11.11
CA ALA A 95 -13.66 1.41 -12.31
C ALA A 95 -12.73 0.20 -12.03
N ASP A 96 -12.86 -0.88 -12.79
CA ASP A 96 -12.05 -2.09 -12.63
C ASP A 96 -10.56 -1.89 -12.97
N ASP A 97 -10.25 -0.87 -13.80
CA ASP A 97 -8.91 -0.40 -14.13
C ASP A 97 -8.36 0.66 -13.15
N SER A 98 -9.05 0.89 -12.03
CA SER A 98 -8.56 1.77 -10.97
C SER A 98 -7.32 1.18 -10.29
N GLN A 99 -6.46 2.08 -9.78
CA GLN A 99 -5.22 1.70 -9.10
C GLN A 99 -5.29 2.01 -7.60
N ALA A 100 -4.73 1.11 -6.79
CA ALA A 100 -4.47 1.35 -5.38
C ALA A 100 -2.96 1.55 -5.15
N LYS A 101 -2.58 2.68 -4.52
CA LYS A 101 -1.19 3.07 -4.31
C LYS A 101 -0.94 3.41 -2.85
N ILE A 102 0.14 2.87 -2.28
CA ILE A 102 0.60 3.27 -0.96
C ILE A 102 1.51 4.49 -1.09
N THR A 103 1.15 5.57 -0.40
CA THR A 103 1.90 6.83 -0.42
C THR A 103 1.99 7.43 0.98
N SER A 104 2.87 8.41 1.18
CA SER A 104 3.07 9.09 2.46
C SER A 104 2.44 10.48 2.45
N GLU A 105 1.96 10.91 3.60
CA GLU A 105 1.46 12.28 3.81
C GLU A 105 2.66 13.22 4.05
N GLY A 106 3.23 13.74 2.97
CA GLY A 106 4.47 14.52 3.03
C GLY A 106 5.70 13.67 3.36
N LEU A 107 6.73 14.31 3.91
CA LEU A 107 8.02 13.67 4.19
C LEU A 107 8.06 12.94 5.55
N LEU A 108 7.28 13.40 6.52
CA LEU A 108 7.28 12.91 7.90
C LEU A 108 5.90 12.40 8.36
N GLY A 109 4.91 12.41 7.47
CA GLY A 109 3.56 11.96 7.77
C GLY A 109 3.40 10.45 7.70
N GLY A 110 2.25 9.98 8.16
CA GLY A 110 1.86 8.57 8.04
C GLY A 110 1.66 8.14 6.58
N LYS A 111 1.68 6.83 6.35
CA LYS A 111 1.32 6.26 5.04
C LYS A 111 -0.19 6.07 4.95
N PHE A 112 -0.74 6.18 3.77
CA PHE A 112 -2.15 5.95 3.47
C PHE A 112 -2.29 5.30 2.09
N ILE A 113 -3.47 4.74 1.81
CA ILE A 113 -3.77 4.18 0.50
C ILE A 113 -4.47 5.27 -0.33
N ALA A 114 -3.84 5.67 -1.42
CA ALA A 114 -4.42 6.55 -2.42
C ALA A 114 -5.08 5.69 -3.51
N LEU A 115 -6.33 5.97 -3.81
CA LEU A 115 -7.05 5.39 -4.93
C LEU A 115 -6.98 6.35 -6.12
N GLU A 116 -6.60 5.83 -7.26
CA GLU A 116 -6.57 6.54 -8.53
C GLU A 116 -7.64 5.93 -9.44
N PRO A 117 -8.70 6.69 -9.80
CA PRO A 117 -9.79 6.14 -10.60
C PRO A 117 -9.33 5.85 -12.03
N GLY A 118 -9.77 4.75 -12.57
CA GLY A 118 -9.59 4.39 -13.97
C GLY A 118 -10.65 4.98 -14.88
N GLY A 119 -10.60 4.63 -16.15
CA GLY A 119 -11.52 5.11 -17.19
C GLY A 119 -12.48 4.05 -17.74
N SER A 120 -12.46 2.83 -17.22
CA SER A 120 -13.32 1.73 -17.67
C SER A 120 -14.79 1.96 -17.30
N ASP A 121 -15.67 1.47 -18.15
CA ASP A 121 -17.12 1.46 -17.90
C ASP A 121 -17.53 0.40 -16.86
N THR A 122 -16.73 -0.67 -16.73
CA THR A 122 -16.92 -1.72 -15.71
C THR A 122 -16.55 -1.21 -14.33
N LYS A 123 -17.36 -1.53 -13.31
CA LYS A 123 -17.13 -1.07 -11.93
C LYS A 123 -16.76 -2.23 -11.04
N LEU A 124 -15.85 -1.93 -10.08
CA LEU A 124 -15.52 -2.85 -9.01
C LEU A 124 -16.72 -3.06 -8.08
N GLY A 125 -17.06 -4.32 -7.87
CA GLY A 125 -18.10 -4.76 -6.94
C GLY A 125 -17.55 -5.10 -5.56
N PRO A 126 -18.43 -5.42 -4.60
CA PRO A 126 -18.03 -5.88 -3.28
C PRO A 126 -17.21 -7.17 -3.35
N GLY A 127 -16.02 -7.16 -2.77
CA GLY A 127 -15.10 -8.30 -2.74
C GLY A 127 -14.14 -8.36 -3.93
N ASP A 128 -14.26 -7.46 -4.89
CA ASP A 128 -13.35 -7.43 -6.04
C ASP A 128 -11.95 -6.95 -5.62
N GLN A 129 -10.98 -7.34 -6.43
CA GLN A 129 -9.57 -7.04 -6.23
C GLN A 129 -9.09 -6.01 -7.27
N PHE A 130 -8.25 -5.08 -6.80
CA PHE A 130 -7.56 -4.16 -7.70
C PHE A 130 -6.58 -4.91 -8.58
N SER A 131 -6.66 -4.68 -9.90
CA SER A 131 -5.73 -5.24 -10.88
C SER A 131 -4.38 -4.51 -10.88
N TYR A 132 -4.38 -3.24 -10.48
CA TYR A 132 -3.19 -2.39 -10.46
C TYR A 132 -2.92 -1.90 -9.05
N THR A 133 -1.74 -2.25 -8.53
CA THR A 133 -1.30 -1.84 -7.21
C THR A 133 0.12 -1.31 -7.25
N GLN A 134 0.41 -0.32 -6.42
CA GLN A 134 1.77 0.18 -6.20
C GLN A 134 2.08 0.14 -4.71
N GLY A 135 3.06 -0.67 -4.34
CA GLY A 135 3.52 -0.82 -2.97
C GLY A 135 4.21 0.42 -2.43
N SER A 136 4.52 0.37 -1.15
CA SER A 136 5.22 1.44 -0.44
C SER A 136 6.64 1.62 -0.97
N VAL A 137 7.00 2.86 -1.28
CA VAL A 137 8.38 3.25 -1.64
C VAL A 137 9.01 3.95 -0.45
N ASP A 138 10.23 3.54 -0.09
CA ASP A 138 11.02 4.21 0.95
C ASP A 138 11.89 5.29 0.33
N LEU A 139 11.50 6.55 0.54
CA LEU A 139 12.24 7.71 0.05
C LEU A 139 13.64 7.82 0.66
N TRP A 140 13.83 7.37 1.92
CA TRP A 140 15.13 7.41 2.58
C TRP A 140 16.12 6.43 1.95
N ALA A 141 15.64 5.25 1.53
CA ALA A 141 16.46 4.30 0.80
C ALA A 141 16.93 4.87 -0.56
N LEU A 142 16.06 5.59 -1.28
CA LEU A 142 16.40 6.24 -2.53
C LEU A 142 17.41 7.39 -2.35
N ILE A 143 17.24 8.21 -1.31
CA ILE A 143 18.18 9.28 -0.97
C ILE A 143 19.54 8.68 -0.57
N GLY A 144 19.54 7.62 0.25
CA GLY A 144 20.76 6.90 0.64
C GLY A 144 21.49 6.33 -0.56
N GLN A 145 20.79 5.76 -1.52
CA GLN A 145 21.35 5.24 -2.77
C GLN A 145 21.92 6.35 -3.66
N ALA A 146 21.22 7.48 -3.79
CA ALA A 146 21.70 8.62 -4.55
C ALA A 146 22.98 9.24 -3.93
N MET A 147 23.04 9.32 -2.61
CA MET A 147 24.23 9.80 -1.90
C MET A 147 25.40 8.81 -1.94
N SER A 148 25.12 7.51 -1.93
CA SER A 148 26.13 6.44 -2.04
C SER A 148 26.62 6.26 -3.47
N GLY A 149 25.77 6.43 -4.47
CA GLY A 149 26.09 6.35 -5.89
C GLY A 149 27.03 7.46 -6.38
N SER A 150 27.14 8.57 -5.64
CA SER A 150 28.07 9.67 -5.97
C SER A 150 29.54 9.35 -5.71
N LYS A 151 29.86 8.18 -5.11
CA LYS A 151 31.23 7.75 -4.82
C LYS A 151 31.78 6.71 -5.81
N SER A 152 31.01 6.24 -6.79
CA SER A 152 31.42 5.28 -7.80
C SER A 152 31.55 5.88 -9.21
N GLY A 153 32.01 7.11 -9.32
CA GLY A 153 32.42 7.73 -10.55
C GLY A 153 33.87 7.46 -10.89
N GLY A 154 34.24 6.21 -11.12
CA GLY A 154 35.61 5.86 -11.42
C GLY A 154 35.81 4.39 -11.81
N ALA A 155 34.92 3.80 -12.59
CA ALA A 155 35.20 2.55 -13.28
C ALA A 155 35.10 2.82 -14.79
N ALA A 156 36.27 2.71 -15.42
CA ALA A 156 36.49 2.85 -16.84
C ALA A 156 35.43 2.08 -17.64
N ALA A 157 34.89 2.72 -18.66
CA ALA A 157 34.13 2.08 -19.69
C ALA A 157 34.93 0.86 -20.22
N PRO A 158 34.33 -0.33 -20.35
CA PRO A 158 35.00 -1.39 -21.10
C PRO A 158 35.23 -0.91 -22.53
N ALA A 159 36.50 -0.93 -22.98
CA ALA A 159 36.84 -0.63 -24.34
C ALA A 159 36.02 -1.52 -25.28
N PRO A 160 35.59 -1.04 -26.44
CA PRO A 160 34.90 -1.87 -27.40
C PRO A 160 35.82 -2.99 -27.83
N GLU A 161 35.40 -4.21 -27.57
CA GLU A 161 36.03 -5.45 -28.01
C GLU A 161 36.12 -5.38 -29.53
N SER A 162 37.37 -5.32 -30.04
CA SER A 162 37.68 -5.31 -31.47
C SER A 162 37.13 -6.58 -32.11
N THR A 163 36.12 -6.42 -32.94
CA THR A 163 35.58 -7.44 -33.83
C THR A 163 36.76 -8.05 -34.62
N PRO A 164 36.97 -9.36 -34.59
CA PRO A 164 37.98 -9.99 -35.46
C PRO A 164 37.58 -9.74 -36.93
N ALA A 165 38.55 -9.32 -37.72
CA ALA A 165 38.39 -9.16 -39.14
C ALA A 165 38.00 -10.48 -39.81
N PRO A 166 37.09 -10.51 -40.79
CA PRO A 166 36.74 -11.72 -41.52
C PRO A 166 37.95 -12.26 -42.26
N ALA A 167 38.19 -13.57 -42.11
CA ALA A 167 39.22 -14.29 -42.84
C ALA A 167 39.02 -14.13 -44.36
N PRO A 168 40.11 -14.01 -45.14
CA PRO A 168 40.03 -13.95 -46.60
C PRO A 168 39.48 -15.23 -47.17
N ALA A 169 38.55 -15.10 -48.11
CA ALA A 169 37.96 -16.22 -48.86
C ALA A 169 39.05 -16.95 -49.64
N PRO A 170 38.96 -18.28 -49.74
CA PRO A 170 39.89 -19.05 -50.56
C PRO A 170 39.62 -18.77 -52.04
N ASP A 171 40.71 -18.44 -52.69
CA ASP A 171 40.81 -18.19 -54.12
C ASP A 171 40.35 -19.41 -54.94
N ALA A 172 39.30 -19.23 -55.68
CA ALA A 172 38.82 -20.26 -56.61
C ALA A 172 39.51 -20.11 -57.96
N THR A 173 40.67 -20.71 -58.08
CA THR A 173 41.29 -20.91 -59.39
C THR A 173 41.31 -22.39 -59.69
N ALA A 174 40.32 -22.87 -60.39
CA ALA A 174 40.37 -24.12 -61.12
C ALA A 174 40.77 -23.82 -62.59
N PRO A 175 41.69 -24.51 -63.15
CA PRO A 175 41.68 -24.68 -64.59
C PRO A 175 41.14 -26.09 -64.93
N ALA A 176 40.15 -26.03 -65.80
CA ALA A 176 39.68 -27.18 -66.52
C ALA A 176 40.74 -27.67 -67.53
N THR A 177 40.95 -28.95 -67.58
CA THR A 177 41.45 -29.68 -68.73
C THR A 177 40.97 -31.13 -68.53
N GLY A 178 40.30 -31.74 -69.38
CA GLY A 178 40.26 -31.92 -70.85
C GLY A 178 40.22 -33.40 -71.09
N ASN A 179 39.30 -33.76 -71.79
CA ASN A 179 38.98 -34.82 -72.69
C ASN A 179 40.10 -35.88 -73.00
N PRO A 180 39.89 -37.04 -73.56
CA PRO A 180 38.75 -37.46 -74.46
C PRO A 180 37.84 -38.56 -73.92
#